data_b54a238437729c3815bad8bf05e76a7d
#
_entry.id   b54a238437729c3815bad8bf05e76a7d
#
_cell.length_a   1.000
_cell.length_b   1.000
_cell.length_c   1.000
_cell.angle_alpha   90.00
_cell.angle_beta   90.00
_cell.angle_gamma   90.00
#
_symmetry.space_group_name_H-M   'P 1'
#
loop_
_entity.id
_entity.type
_entity.pdbx_description
1 polymer ?
#
loop_
_entity_poly.entity_id
_entity_poly.type
_entity_poly.pdbx_seq_one_letter_code
_entity_poly.pdbx_strand_id
1 'polypeptide(L)'
;AACQALLTPALGSLDVVREVCYGQEATYENVARLTEDPDVRRADVLIGIGGGKCLDTVKLAGDQLGKPVVTIATIASTCAAVTKISIMYNADGSFKDIPKLKAAPVHCLIPTSVIAEAPIQYLWAGIGDTMAKHVECTFSARNDQLDYASELGRTISAMCFEPVIAHGVSALRAAKNQEVSDDLEQIIQNILISTGSVSLLVHPDYNSALAHALFYGLTVREHIEKNHLHGEVVSYGTLVQLMMDGQQEMLQKAYAFHRQIGLPVCLADLELSKDDPLSDVLEMAEK
;
A
#
# COMPACT_ATOMS: atom_id res chain seq x y z
N ALA A 1 -9.53 14.17 13.90
CA ALA A 1 -9.33 14.98 15.14
C ALA A 1 -7.87 14.95 15.60
N ALA A 2 -7.25 13.76 15.86
CA ALA A 2 -5.86 13.67 16.36
C ALA A 2 -4.84 14.30 15.38
N CYS A 3 -4.92 13.93 14.10
CA CYS A 3 -4.03 14.47 13.06
C CYS A 3 -4.15 16.00 12.92
N GLN A 4 -5.36 16.54 13.02
CA GLN A 4 -5.60 17.99 12.92
C GLN A 4 -4.95 18.76 14.10
N ALA A 5 -5.01 18.22 15.31
CA ALA A 5 -4.38 18.84 16.48
C ALA A 5 -2.85 18.91 16.36
N LEU A 6 -2.21 17.89 15.77
CA LEU A 6 -0.77 17.86 15.51
C LEU A 6 -0.35 18.82 14.38
N LEU A 7 -1.19 18.94 13.35
CA LEU A 7 -0.86 19.71 12.14
C LEU A 7 -1.16 21.20 12.29
N THR A 8 -2.17 21.59 13.06
CA THR A 8 -2.56 22.99 13.22
C THR A 8 -1.39 23.92 13.59
N PRO A 9 -0.50 23.57 14.54
CA PRO A 9 0.66 24.41 14.85
C PRO A 9 1.67 24.50 13.69
N ALA A 10 1.86 23.41 12.96
CA ALA A 10 2.81 23.36 11.83
C ALA A 10 2.27 24.11 10.60
N LEU A 11 0.97 24.02 10.35
CA LEU A 11 0.31 24.72 9.25
C LEU A 11 0.08 26.22 9.55
N GLY A 12 0.19 26.65 10.79
CA GLY A 12 -0.05 28.05 11.19
C GLY A 12 0.89 29.09 10.56
N SER A 13 1.98 28.66 9.93
CA SER A 13 2.87 29.50 9.11
C SER A 13 2.51 29.52 7.62
N LEU A 14 1.54 28.70 7.18
CA LEU A 14 1.08 28.61 5.81
C LEU A 14 -0.25 29.34 5.63
N ASP A 15 -0.45 29.92 4.45
CA ASP A 15 -1.76 30.42 4.03
C ASP A 15 -2.61 29.26 3.52
N VAL A 16 -3.43 28.68 4.40
CA VAL A 16 -4.32 27.56 4.06
C VAL A 16 -5.51 28.11 3.29
N VAL A 17 -5.44 28.07 1.96
CA VAL A 17 -6.48 28.61 1.06
C VAL A 17 -7.79 27.83 1.13
N ARG A 18 -7.73 26.50 1.36
CA ARG A 18 -8.89 25.62 1.34
C ARG A 18 -8.62 24.29 2.04
N GLU A 19 -9.55 23.84 2.86
CA GLU A 19 -9.65 22.46 3.35
C GLU A 19 -10.82 21.76 2.63
N VAL A 20 -10.54 20.60 2.02
CA VAL A 20 -11.51 19.85 1.21
C VAL A 20 -11.49 18.38 1.59
N CYS A 21 -12.67 17.77 1.79
CA CYS A 21 -12.79 16.31 1.85
C CYS A 21 -12.57 15.70 0.46
N TYR A 22 -11.69 14.70 0.34
CA TYR A 22 -11.36 14.09 -0.95
C TYR A 22 -12.49 13.28 -1.58
N GLY A 23 -13.52 12.87 -0.83
CA GLY A 23 -14.72 12.21 -1.36
C GLY A 23 -14.86 10.74 -0.95
N GLN A 24 -14.03 10.25 -0.03
CA GLN A 24 -14.03 8.89 0.54
C GLN A 24 -13.51 7.77 -0.39
N GLU A 25 -13.72 7.87 -1.73
CA GLU A 25 -13.19 6.91 -2.70
C GLU A 25 -12.24 7.60 -3.69
N ALA A 26 -11.21 6.87 -4.15
CA ALA A 26 -10.26 7.37 -5.15
C ALA A 26 -10.85 7.19 -6.55
N THR A 27 -11.75 8.10 -6.93
CA THR A 27 -12.40 8.10 -8.24
C THR A 27 -11.99 9.31 -9.08
N TYR A 28 -12.12 9.20 -10.40
CA TYR A 28 -11.85 10.33 -11.30
C TYR A 28 -12.81 11.50 -11.08
N GLU A 29 -14.04 11.22 -10.65
CA GLU A 29 -15.03 12.24 -10.29
C GLU A 29 -14.57 13.05 -9.09
N ASN A 30 -13.99 12.39 -8.06
CA ASN A 30 -13.44 13.08 -6.90
C ASN A 30 -12.17 13.88 -7.27
N VAL A 31 -11.33 13.37 -8.16
CA VAL A 31 -10.19 14.12 -8.72
C VAL A 31 -10.67 15.35 -9.49
N ALA A 32 -11.67 15.20 -10.37
CA ALA A 32 -12.25 16.30 -11.13
C ALA A 32 -12.79 17.40 -10.20
N ARG A 33 -13.54 17.00 -9.17
CA ARG A 33 -14.07 17.95 -8.16
C ARG A 33 -12.97 18.77 -7.47
N LEU A 34 -11.80 18.15 -7.18
CA LEU A 34 -10.65 18.87 -6.64
C LEU A 34 -10.00 19.77 -7.67
N THR A 35 -9.82 19.31 -8.90
CA THR A 35 -9.14 20.07 -9.97
C THR A 35 -9.99 21.21 -10.54
N GLU A 36 -11.30 21.14 -10.39
CA GLU A 36 -12.24 22.20 -10.79
C GLU A 36 -12.45 23.28 -9.73
N ASP A 37 -12.12 23.00 -8.45
CA ASP A 37 -12.25 23.96 -7.34
C ASP A 37 -11.28 25.15 -7.56
N PRO A 38 -11.79 26.41 -7.63
CA PRO A 38 -10.95 27.58 -7.89
C PRO A 38 -9.88 27.82 -6.82
N ASP A 39 -10.16 27.48 -5.57
CA ASP A 39 -9.20 27.65 -4.47
C ASP A 39 -8.09 26.60 -4.54
N VAL A 40 -8.43 25.35 -4.88
CA VAL A 40 -7.43 24.30 -5.14
C VAL A 40 -6.55 24.69 -6.35
N ARG A 41 -7.14 25.24 -7.39
CA ARG A 41 -6.40 25.69 -8.58
C ARG A 41 -5.43 26.83 -8.31
N ARG A 42 -5.71 27.72 -7.37
CA ARG A 42 -4.79 28.82 -7.03
C ARG A 42 -3.75 28.45 -5.99
N ALA A 43 -3.92 27.36 -5.24
CA ALA A 43 -2.94 26.91 -4.25
C ALA A 43 -1.60 26.60 -4.90
N ASP A 44 -0.47 26.87 -4.24
CA ASP A 44 0.87 26.56 -4.74
C ASP A 44 1.25 25.11 -4.54
N VAL A 45 0.69 24.45 -3.51
CA VAL A 45 0.95 23.07 -3.13
C VAL A 45 -0.32 22.39 -2.67
N LEU A 46 -0.48 21.10 -2.97
CA LEU A 46 -1.55 20.27 -2.41
C LEU A 46 -1.00 19.41 -1.29
N ILE A 47 -1.70 19.36 -0.15
CA ILE A 47 -1.35 18.53 1.00
C ILE A 47 -2.42 17.46 1.16
N GLY A 48 -2.08 16.20 0.90
CA GLY A 48 -2.94 15.04 1.15
C GLY A 48 -2.74 14.50 2.56
N ILE A 49 -3.80 14.43 3.36
CA ILE A 49 -3.77 13.94 4.74
C ILE A 49 -4.74 12.78 4.85
N GLY A 50 -4.23 11.55 4.95
CA GLY A 50 -5.11 10.38 5.01
C GLY A 50 -4.43 9.05 4.72
N GLY A 51 -5.26 8.04 4.44
CA GLY A 51 -4.83 6.74 3.93
C GLY A 51 -4.69 6.72 2.40
N GLY A 52 -4.40 5.55 1.85
CA GLY A 52 -4.08 5.35 0.42
C GLY A 52 -5.06 6.03 -0.53
N LYS A 53 -6.36 5.80 -0.39
CA LYS A 53 -7.39 6.39 -1.27
C LYS A 53 -7.38 7.92 -1.28
N CYS A 54 -7.18 8.55 -0.12
CA CYS A 54 -7.02 10.00 -0.03
C CYS A 54 -5.75 10.46 -0.75
N LEU A 55 -4.63 9.81 -0.47
CA LEU A 55 -3.34 10.18 -1.03
C LEU A 55 -3.30 9.99 -2.54
N ASP A 56 -3.89 8.91 -3.06
CA ASP A 56 -3.98 8.64 -4.49
C ASP A 56 -4.84 9.70 -5.21
N THR A 57 -5.98 10.10 -4.62
CA THR A 57 -6.82 11.18 -5.17
C THR A 57 -6.06 12.51 -5.24
N VAL A 58 -5.35 12.88 -4.16
CA VAL A 58 -4.62 14.17 -4.10
C VAL A 58 -3.40 14.15 -5.00
N LYS A 59 -2.67 13.02 -5.09
CA LYS A 59 -1.54 12.87 -6.02
C LYS A 59 -1.96 13.06 -7.48
N LEU A 60 -3.04 12.40 -7.89
CA LEU A 60 -3.54 12.52 -9.26
C LEU A 60 -4.06 13.94 -9.54
N ALA A 61 -4.74 14.58 -8.58
CA ALA A 61 -5.16 15.97 -8.72
C ALA A 61 -3.96 16.92 -8.87
N GLY A 62 -2.90 16.73 -8.06
CA GLY A 62 -1.67 17.50 -8.18
C GLY A 62 -0.97 17.31 -9.52
N ASP A 63 -0.89 16.06 -10.02
CA ASP A 63 -0.31 15.75 -11.34
C ASP A 63 -1.07 16.45 -12.47
N GLN A 64 -2.41 16.41 -12.45
CA GLN A 64 -3.25 17.06 -13.46
C GLN A 64 -3.11 18.59 -13.43
N LEU A 65 -2.97 19.18 -12.24
CA LEU A 65 -2.79 20.63 -12.07
C LEU A 65 -1.34 21.08 -12.24
N GLY A 66 -0.38 20.16 -12.37
CA GLY A 66 1.04 20.46 -12.41
C GLY A 66 1.58 21.05 -11.10
N LYS A 67 1.01 20.66 -9.95
CA LYS A 67 1.35 21.16 -8.62
C LYS A 67 2.14 20.15 -7.80
N PRO A 68 3.09 20.59 -6.97
CA PRO A 68 3.76 19.72 -6.02
C PRO A 68 2.74 19.18 -4.99
N VAL A 69 2.94 17.93 -4.58
CA VAL A 69 2.11 17.28 -3.57
C VAL A 69 2.96 16.91 -2.37
N VAL A 70 2.46 17.24 -1.19
CA VAL A 70 2.96 16.73 0.10
C VAL A 70 1.97 15.71 0.61
N THR A 71 2.45 14.56 1.05
CA THR A 71 1.62 13.51 1.65
C THR A 71 1.86 13.41 3.15
N ILE A 72 0.79 13.21 3.91
CA ILE A 72 0.81 12.94 5.35
C ILE A 72 0.05 11.64 5.58
N ALA A 73 0.78 10.55 5.80
CA ALA A 73 0.18 9.24 5.99
C ALA A 73 -0.45 9.11 7.39
N THR A 74 -1.75 8.81 7.46
CA THR A 74 -2.43 8.57 8.75
C THR A 74 -2.65 7.10 9.07
N ILE A 75 -2.32 6.22 8.16
CA ILE A 75 -2.30 4.76 8.31
C ILE A 75 -1.10 4.21 7.54
N ALA A 76 -0.62 3.03 7.91
CA ALA A 76 0.42 2.29 7.19
C ALA A 76 -0.19 0.99 6.64
N SER A 77 -0.94 1.08 5.54
CA SER A 77 -1.57 -0.07 4.87
C SER A 77 -0.97 -0.39 3.51
N THR A 78 -0.40 0.61 2.84
CA THR A 78 0.28 0.51 1.54
C THR A 78 1.32 1.62 1.41
N CYS A 79 2.17 1.57 0.39
CA CYS A 79 3.18 2.60 0.12
C CYS A 79 2.65 3.82 -0.67
N ALA A 80 1.34 4.03 -0.77
CA ALA A 80 0.71 5.09 -1.57
C ALA A 80 1.25 6.50 -1.25
N ALA A 81 1.71 6.74 -0.01
CA ALA A 81 2.26 8.02 0.41
C ALA A 81 3.55 8.43 -0.32
N VAL A 82 4.27 7.49 -0.93
CA VAL A 82 5.62 7.69 -1.50
C VAL A 82 5.65 7.48 -3.01
N THR A 83 4.74 6.67 -3.55
CA THR A 83 4.79 6.22 -4.95
C THR A 83 4.34 7.28 -5.95
N LYS A 84 4.81 7.13 -7.21
CA LYS A 84 4.38 7.93 -8.38
C LYS A 84 3.28 7.24 -9.20
N ILE A 85 2.42 6.49 -8.54
CA ILE A 85 1.21 5.90 -9.11
C ILE A 85 0.03 6.24 -8.22
N SER A 86 -1.17 6.17 -8.75
CA SER A 86 -2.41 6.22 -7.98
C SER A 86 -3.26 5.01 -8.35
N ILE A 87 -3.93 4.42 -7.38
CA ILE A 87 -4.90 3.34 -7.62
C ILE A 87 -6.27 3.97 -7.68
N MET A 88 -6.93 3.85 -8.84
CA MET A 88 -8.23 4.43 -9.06
C MET A 88 -9.32 3.37 -9.07
N TYR A 89 -10.47 3.77 -8.58
CA TYR A 89 -11.64 2.90 -8.41
C TYR A 89 -12.86 3.48 -9.13
N ASN A 90 -13.83 2.64 -9.40
CA ASN A 90 -15.16 3.04 -9.81
C ASN A 90 -15.99 3.50 -8.58
N ALA A 91 -17.14 4.12 -8.82
CA ALA A 91 -18.00 4.61 -7.73
C ALA A 91 -18.55 3.49 -6.83
N ASP A 92 -18.60 2.25 -7.32
CA ASP A 92 -19.00 1.05 -6.57
C ASP A 92 -17.85 0.44 -5.74
N GLY A 93 -16.65 1.03 -5.81
CA GLY A 93 -15.45 0.56 -5.11
C GLY A 93 -14.63 -0.47 -5.88
N SER A 94 -15.08 -0.94 -7.05
CA SER A 94 -14.32 -1.88 -7.86
C SER A 94 -13.08 -1.21 -8.47
N PHE A 95 -12.00 -1.98 -8.63
CA PHE A 95 -10.77 -1.50 -9.27
C PHE A 95 -11.01 -0.97 -10.68
N LYS A 96 -10.35 0.12 -11.04
CA LYS A 96 -10.46 0.73 -12.37
C LYS A 96 -9.15 0.70 -13.14
N ASP A 97 -8.16 1.44 -12.70
CA ASP A 97 -6.84 1.52 -13.35
C ASP A 97 -5.75 2.08 -12.42
N ILE A 98 -4.52 2.16 -12.96
CA ILE A 98 -3.34 2.63 -12.23
C ILE A 98 -2.64 3.72 -13.06
N PRO A 99 -3.09 4.99 -13.02
CA PRO A 99 -2.39 6.07 -13.69
C PRO A 99 -0.99 6.28 -13.12
N LYS A 100 -0.02 6.39 -14.04
CA LYS A 100 1.37 6.75 -13.72
C LYS A 100 1.47 8.26 -13.67
N LEU A 101 1.99 8.78 -12.57
CA LEU A 101 2.18 10.21 -12.35
C LEU A 101 3.55 10.67 -12.86
N LYS A 102 3.68 11.94 -13.19
CA LYS A 102 4.94 12.55 -13.65
C LYS A 102 6.02 12.52 -12.55
N ALA A 103 5.60 12.71 -11.30
CA ALA A 103 6.49 12.74 -10.16
C ALA A 103 5.86 12.08 -8.92
N ALA A 104 6.71 11.60 -8.01
CA ALA A 104 6.31 11.25 -6.65
C ALA A 104 6.02 12.52 -5.83
N PRO A 105 5.34 12.41 -4.68
CA PRO A 105 5.21 13.50 -3.73
C PRO A 105 6.56 14.11 -3.36
N VAL A 106 6.62 15.44 -3.26
CA VAL A 106 7.88 16.15 -2.94
C VAL A 106 8.31 15.97 -1.49
N HIS A 107 7.34 15.72 -0.59
CA HIS A 107 7.57 15.35 0.79
C HIS A 107 6.53 14.32 1.23
N CYS A 108 6.96 13.39 2.08
CA CYS A 108 6.10 12.47 2.79
C CYS A 108 6.35 12.61 4.30
N LEU A 109 5.33 13.02 5.04
CA LEU A 109 5.36 13.10 6.49
C LEU A 109 4.68 11.87 7.11
N ILE A 110 5.33 11.28 8.10
CA ILE A 110 4.91 10.03 8.73
C ILE A 110 4.74 10.27 10.23
N PRO A 111 3.57 10.75 10.68
CA PRO A 111 3.29 10.94 12.11
C PRO A 111 3.04 9.58 12.78
N THR A 112 4.10 8.94 13.29
CA THR A 112 4.04 7.58 13.86
C THR A 112 3.03 7.45 15.00
N SER A 113 2.85 8.50 15.83
CA SER A 113 1.83 8.54 16.87
C SER A 113 0.39 8.46 16.31
N VAL A 114 0.10 9.12 15.19
CA VAL A 114 -1.21 9.06 14.53
C VAL A 114 -1.45 7.65 13.97
N ILE A 115 -0.41 7.04 13.39
CA ILE A 115 -0.50 5.67 12.85
C ILE A 115 -0.66 4.65 13.98
N ALA A 116 -0.01 4.86 15.13
CA ALA A 116 -0.17 3.99 16.31
C ALA A 116 -1.61 4.00 16.86
N GLU A 117 -2.32 5.13 16.76
CA GLU A 117 -3.73 5.28 17.16
C GLU A 117 -4.73 4.83 16.09
N ALA A 118 -4.26 4.55 14.87
CA ALA A 118 -5.13 4.12 13.76
C ALA A 118 -5.67 2.70 13.99
N PRO A 119 -6.78 2.32 13.32
CA PRO A 119 -7.28 0.95 13.38
C PRO A 119 -6.22 -0.06 12.95
N ILE A 120 -5.89 -0.99 13.84
CA ILE A 120 -4.75 -1.92 13.72
C ILE A 120 -4.77 -2.77 12.44
N GLN A 121 -5.98 -3.05 11.90
CA GLN A 121 -6.13 -3.85 10.68
C GLN A 121 -5.38 -3.25 9.48
N TYR A 122 -5.20 -1.92 9.42
CA TYR A 122 -4.46 -1.29 8.34
C TYR A 122 -2.95 -1.58 8.42
N LEU A 123 -2.37 -1.51 9.61
CA LEU A 123 -0.98 -1.90 9.83
C LEU A 123 -0.76 -3.39 9.55
N TRP A 124 -1.68 -4.23 10.04
CA TRP A 124 -1.67 -5.67 9.85
C TRP A 124 -1.72 -6.05 8.36
N ALA A 125 -2.63 -5.46 7.59
CA ALA A 125 -2.70 -5.67 6.14
C ALA A 125 -1.45 -5.12 5.43
N GLY A 126 -0.94 -3.96 5.86
CA GLY A 126 0.29 -3.36 5.32
C GLY A 126 1.52 -4.24 5.49
N ILE A 127 1.61 -4.99 6.58
CA ILE A 127 2.65 -6.01 6.79
C ILE A 127 2.57 -7.08 5.70
N GLY A 128 1.36 -7.58 5.40
CA GLY A 128 1.14 -8.59 4.37
C GLY A 128 1.52 -8.11 2.97
N ASP A 129 1.08 -6.90 2.60
CA ASP A 129 1.41 -6.27 1.31
C ASP A 129 2.93 -6.04 1.15
N THR A 130 3.58 -5.61 2.23
CA THR A 130 5.02 -5.35 2.23
C THR A 130 5.84 -6.60 1.96
N MET A 131 5.48 -7.74 2.54
CA MET A 131 6.20 -9.01 2.32
C MET A 131 6.14 -9.45 0.85
N ALA A 132 5.02 -9.24 0.17
CA ALA A 132 4.88 -9.51 -1.25
C ALA A 132 5.90 -8.75 -2.09
N LYS A 133 6.22 -7.51 -1.74
CA LYS A 133 7.14 -6.67 -2.50
C LYS A 133 8.52 -7.32 -2.71
N HIS A 134 9.07 -7.94 -1.68
CA HIS A 134 10.36 -8.65 -1.82
C HIS A 134 10.24 -9.91 -2.69
N VAL A 135 9.21 -10.71 -2.42
CA VAL A 135 8.99 -12.00 -3.11
C VAL A 135 8.75 -11.77 -4.61
N GLU A 136 7.90 -10.82 -4.94
CA GLU A 136 7.55 -10.52 -6.34
C GLU A 136 8.70 -9.86 -7.10
N CYS A 137 9.35 -8.85 -6.51
CA CYS A 137 10.48 -8.17 -7.14
C CYS A 137 11.64 -9.13 -7.43
N THR A 138 12.01 -9.97 -6.47
CA THR A 138 13.10 -10.94 -6.65
C THR A 138 12.74 -12.04 -7.66
N PHE A 139 11.48 -12.47 -7.69
CA PHE A 139 10.99 -13.45 -8.65
C PHE A 139 11.02 -12.89 -10.07
N SER A 140 10.41 -11.72 -10.30
CA SER A 140 10.27 -11.13 -11.63
C SER A 140 11.63 -10.72 -12.23
N ALA A 141 12.55 -10.22 -11.40
CA ALA A 141 13.85 -9.72 -11.84
C ALA A 141 14.96 -10.80 -11.94
N ARG A 142 14.68 -12.06 -11.56
CA ARG A 142 15.73 -13.09 -11.32
C ARG A 142 16.57 -13.48 -12.50
N ASN A 143 16.04 -13.41 -13.72
CA ASN A 143 16.69 -13.86 -14.94
C ASN A 143 17.18 -12.70 -15.83
N ASP A 144 16.94 -11.46 -15.42
CA ASP A 144 17.20 -10.30 -16.25
C ASP A 144 18.51 -9.61 -15.86
N GLN A 145 19.13 -8.96 -16.83
CA GLN A 145 20.22 -8.03 -16.58
C GLN A 145 19.61 -6.68 -16.19
N LEU A 146 19.66 -6.37 -14.90
CA LEU A 146 19.02 -5.18 -14.36
C LEU A 146 19.88 -3.93 -14.65
N ASP A 147 19.19 -2.81 -14.85
CA ASP A 147 19.81 -1.50 -14.74
C ASP A 147 20.14 -1.15 -13.27
N TYR A 148 20.93 -0.11 -13.06
CA TYR A 148 21.38 0.30 -11.73
C TYR A 148 20.21 0.59 -10.76
N ALA A 149 19.15 1.25 -11.24
CA ALA A 149 18.01 1.62 -10.42
C ALA A 149 17.22 0.37 -10.00
N SER A 150 16.96 -0.54 -10.94
CA SER A 150 16.26 -1.81 -10.66
C SER A 150 17.07 -2.71 -9.72
N GLU A 151 18.41 -2.77 -9.88
CA GLU A 151 19.27 -3.53 -8.97
C GLU A 151 19.28 -2.94 -7.55
N LEU A 152 19.30 -1.60 -7.43
CA LEU A 152 19.19 -0.93 -6.14
C LEU A 152 17.83 -1.21 -5.50
N GLY A 153 16.73 -1.12 -6.24
CA GLY A 153 15.39 -1.44 -5.77
C GLY A 153 15.26 -2.88 -5.31
N ARG A 154 15.78 -3.83 -6.11
CA ARG A 154 15.83 -5.25 -5.74
C ARG A 154 16.63 -5.48 -4.45
N THR A 155 17.74 -4.79 -4.26
CA THR A 155 18.54 -4.87 -3.03
C THR A 155 17.78 -4.34 -1.83
N ILE A 156 17.12 -3.16 -1.97
CA ILE A 156 16.30 -2.55 -0.90
C ILE A 156 15.11 -3.46 -0.55
N SER A 157 14.58 -4.23 -1.50
CA SER A 157 13.41 -5.09 -1.26
C SER A 157 13.61 -6.08 -0.11
N ALA A 158 14.85 -6.45 0.23
CA ALA A 158 15.16 -7.30 1.37
C ALA A 158 14.63 -6.71 2.71
N MET A 159 14.53 -5.39 2.80
CA MET A 159 13.91 -4.72 3.95
C MET A 159 12.40 -5.02 4.08
N CYS A 160 11.78 -5.50 3.02
CA CYS A 160 10.35 -5.82 3.01
C CYS A 160 10.03 -7.25 3.47
N PHE A 161 11.01 -8.08 3.83
CA PHE A 161 10.78 -9.47 4.23
C PHE A 161 11.36 -9.79 5.62
N GLU A 162 12.67 -9.97 5.75
CA GLU A 162 13.29 -10.40 7.03
C GLU A 162 13.05 -9.40 8.18
N PRO A 163 13.22 -8.08 8.01
CA PRO A 163 12.91 -7.13 9.08
C PRO A 163 11.42 -7.10 9.45
N VAL A 164 10.53 -7.37 8.46
CA VAL A 164 9.08 -7.43 8.73
C VAL A 164 8.76 -8.63 9.63
N ILE A 165 9.37 -9.79 9.39
CA ILE A 165 9.20 -10.97 10.25
C ILE A 165 9.80 -10.71 11.65
N ALA A 166 10.96 -10.05 11.72
CA ALA A 166 11.64 -9.81 12.99
C ALA A 166 10.88 -8.84 13.91
N HIS A 167 10.27 -7.80 13.36
CA HIS A 167 9.67 -6.70 14.12
C HIS A 167 8.13 -6.70 14.13
N GLY A 168 7.48 -7.40 13.17
CA GLY A 168 6.04 -7.29 12.93
C GLY A 168 5.16 -7.65 14.12
N VAL A 169 5.50 -8.72 14.87
CA VAL A 169 4.72 -9.14 16.05
C VAL A 169 4.77 -8.08 17.16
N SER A 170 5.97 -7.53 17.44
CA SER A 170 6.16 -6.51 18.47
C SER A 170 5.51 -5.19 18.05
N ALA A 171 5.61 -4.83 16.77
CA ALA A 171 4.96 -3.65 16.19
C ALA A 171 3.42 -3.71 16.32
N LEU A 172 2.81 -4.85 15.98
CA LEU A 172 1.36 -5.03 16.16
C LEU A 172 0.94 -4.96 17.63
N ARG A 173 1.77 -5.46 18.54
CA ARG A 173 1.51 -5.33 19.98
C ARG A 173 1.57 -3.87 20.44
N ALA A 174 2.57 -3.12 20.01
CA ALA A 174 2.69 -1.69 20.32
C ALA A 174 1.50 -0.90 19.75
N ALA A 175 1.13 -1.12 18.47
CA ALA A 175 -0.04 -0.48 17.86
C ALA A 175 -1.36 -0.84 18.57
N LYS A 176 -1.52 -2.08 19.03
CA LYS A 176 -2.70 -2.49 19.82
C LYS A 176 -2.82 -1.70 21.13
N ASN A 177 -1.68 -1.35 21.73
CA ASN A 177 -1.63 -0.53 22.94
C ASN A 177 -1.61 0.99 22.63
N GLN A 178 -1.63 1.38 21.35
CA GLN A 178 -1.48 2.77 20.89
C GLN A 178 -0.16 3.42 21.35
N GLU A 179 0.91 2.62 21.43
CA GLU A 179 2.24 3.01 21.84
C GLU A 179 3.17 3.11 20.62
N VAL A 180 4.00 4.15 20.57
CA VAL A 180 5.10 4.25 19.62
C VAL A 180 6.30 3.48 20.19
N SER A 181 6.85 2.56 19.40
CA SER A 181 8.06 1.80 19.72
C SER A 181 8.97 1.73 18.51
N ASP A 182 10.26 1.40 18.73
CA ASP A 182 11.22 1.23 17.64
C ASP A 182 10.76 0.16 16.62
N ASP A 183 10.16 -0.94 17.10
CA ASP A 183 9.61 -1.99 16.23
C ASP A 183 8.44 -1.46 15.38
N LEU A 184 7.54 -0.64 15.98
CA LEU A 184 6.43 -0.04 15.23
C LEU A 184 6.96 0.95 14.18
N GLU A 185 7.90 1.80 14.54
CA GLU A 185 8.52 2.74 13.61
C GLU A 185 9.23 2.02 12.46
N GLN A 186 9.96 0.93 12.77
CA GLN A 186 10.60 0.09 11.76
C GLN A 186 9.57 -0.49 10.77
N ILE A 187 8.46 -1.03 11.26
CA ILE A 187 7.41 -1.60 10.40
C ILE A 187 6.72 -0.52 9.57
N ILE A 188 6.42 0.64 10.15
CA ILE A 188 5.84 1.77 9.41
C ILE A 188 6.79 2.19 8.28
N GLN A 189 8.10 2.28 8.54
CA GLN A 189 9.10 2.62 7.53
C GLN A 189 9.23 1.53 6.47
N ASN A 190 9.14 0.25 6.83
CA ASN A 190 9.17 -0.84 5.86
C ASN A 190 7.96 -0.77 4.91
N ILE A 191 6.76 -0.51 5.45
CA ILE A 191 5.53 -0.39 4.64
C ILE A 191 5.58 0.84 3.74
N LEU A 192 5.89 2.01 4.28
CA LEU A 192 5.78 3.26 3.54
C LEU A 192 7.03 3.53 2.69
N ILE A 193 8.21 3.42 3.28
CA ILE A 193 9.46 3.87 2.65
C ILE A 193 10.13 2.75 1.87
N SER A 194 10.37 1.57 2.49
CA SER A 194 11.07 0.50 1.79
C SER A 194 10.27 0.02 0.58
N THR A 195 8.98 -0.31 0.77
CA THR A 195 8.09 -0.73 -0.33
C THR A 195 7.94 0.35 -1.38
N GLY A 196 7.77 1.62 -0.97
CA GLY A 196 7.67 2.76 -1.88
C GLY A 196 8.96 2.99 -2.67
N SER A 197 10.13 2.87 -2.04
CA SER A 197 11.43 3.00 -2.70
C SER A 197 11.63 1.91 -3.76
N VAL A 198 11.29 0.66 -3.45
CA VAL A 198 11.30 -0.41 -4.46
C VAL A 198 10.42 -0.04 -5.64
N SER A 199 9.18 0.36 -5.39
CA SER A 199 8.22 0.75 -6.45
C SER A 199 8.69 1.92 -7.31
N LEU A 200 9.50 2.85 -6.77
CA LEU A 200 10.06 3.98 -7.51
C LEU A 200 11.28 3.62 -8.35
N LEU A 201 12.06 2.62 -7.91
CA LEU A 201 13.37 2.29 -8.47
C LEU A 201 13.31 1.17 -9.50
N VAL A 202 12.46 0.14 -9.28
CA VAL A 202 12.42 -0.99 -10.20
C VAL A 202 11.62 -0.67 -11.47
N HIS A 203 11.97 -1.38 -12.55
CA HIS A 203 11.12 -1.36 -13.74
C HIS A 203 9.69 -1.82 -13.38
N PRO A 204 8.66 -1.27 -14.01
CA PRO A 204 7.27 -1.66 -13.73
C PRO A 204 7.00 -3.16 -13.73
N ASP A 205 7.66 -3.92 -14.61
CA ASP A 205 7.53 -5.38 -14.73
C ASP A 205 8.05 -6.15 -13.51
N TYR A 206 8.84 -5.50 -12.65
CA TYR A 206 9.38 -6.11 -11.42
C TYR A 206 8.63 -5.66 -10.17
N ASN A 207 7.59 -4.83 -10.33
CA ASN A 207 6.90 -4.22 -9.20
C ASN A 207 5.82 -5.12 -8.58
N SER A 208 5.27 -6.04 -9.34
CA SER A 208 4.26 -7.02 -8.93
C SER A 208 4.40 -8.31 -9.75
N ALA A 209 3.83 -9.40 -9.24
CA ALA A 209 3.81 -10.70 -9.93
C ALA A 209 2.58 -11.51 -9.48
N LEU A 210 2.75 -12.81 -9.18
CA LEU A 210 1.66 -13.73 -8.89
C LEU A 210 0.85 -13.35 -7.63
N ALA A 211 1.49 -12.79 -6.60
CA ALA A 211 0.76 -12.43 -5.37
C ALA A 211 -0.32 -11.38 -5.64
N HIS A 212 0.01 -10.33 -6.39
CA HIS A 212 -0.97 -9.31 -6.81
C HIS A 212 -1.91 -9.81 -7.90
N ALA A 213 -1.44 -10.65 -8.84
CA ALA A 213 -2.32 -11.27 -9.83
C ALA A 213 -3.43 -12.08 -9.16
N LEU A 214 -3.09 -12.87 -8.13
CA LEU A 214 -4.08 -13.60 -7.33
C LEU A 214 -5.02 -12.66 -6.54
N PHE A 215 -4.51 -11.53 -6.04
CA PHE A 215 -5.38 -10.52 -5.43
C PHE A 215 -6.44 -10.04 -6.42
N TYR A 216 -6.06 -9.64 -7.64
CA TYR A 216 -7.04 -9.23 -8.66
C TYR A 216 -7.98 -10.35 -9.04
N GLY A 217 -7.50 -11.58 -9.12
CA GLY A 217 -8.33 -12.76 -9.35
C GLY A 217 -9.34 -13.00 -8.23
N LEU A 218 -8.89 -13.00 -6.98
CA LEU A 218 -9.74 -13.28 -5.82
C LEU A 218 -10.80 -12.19 -5.59
N THR A 219 -10.46 -10.92 -5.88
CA THR A 219 -11.40 -9.80 -5.71
C THR A 219 -12.49 -9.68 -6.77
N VAL A 220 -12.54 -10.59 -7.78
CA VAL A 220 -13.76 -10.77 -8.60
C VAL A 220 -14.92 -11.31 -7.76
N ARG A 221 -14.62 -11.91 -6.60
CA ARG A 221 -15.61 -12.35 -5.62
C ARG A 221 -15.99 -11.16 -4.73
N GLU A 222 -17.23 -10.70 -4.86
CA GLU A 222 -17.75 -9.50 -4.19
C GLU A 222 -17.54 -9.53 -2.67
N HIS A 223 -17.67 -10.71 -2.03
CA HIS A 223 -17.46 -10.83 -0.60
C HIS A 223 -15.99 -10.64 -0.21
N ILE A 224 -15.03 -11.09 -1.03
CA ILE A 224 -13.59 -10.87 -0.78
C ILE A 224 -13.27 -9.39 -0.94
N GLU A 225 -13.72 -8.75 -2.03
CA GLU A 225 -13.51 -7.33 -2.27
C GLU A 225 -14.06 -6.45 -1.12
N LYS A 226 -15.19 -6.83 -0.54
CA LYS A 226 -15.85 -6.04 0.51
C LYS A 226 -15.35 -6.33 1.93
N ASN A 227 -14.99 -7.58 2.23
CA ASN A 227 -14.72 -8.01 3.60
C ASN A 227 -13.23 -8.06 3.94
N HIS A 228 -12.35 -8.14 2.93
CA HIS A 228 -10.92 -8.33 3.12
C HIS A 228 -10.12 -7.10 2.66
N LEU A 229 -9.02 -6.83 3.35
CA LEU A 229 -8.13 -5.74 2.99
C LEU A 229 -7.15 -6.18 1.90
N HIS A 230 -6.72 -5.22 1.05
CA HIS A 230 -5.78 -5.47 -0.04
C HIS A 230 -4.58 -6.32 0.39
N GLY A 231 -3.82 -5.85 1.38
CA GLY A 231 -2.61 -6.55 1.84
C GLY A 231 -2.88 -7.88 2.54
N GLU A 232 -4.08 -8.08 3.09
CA GLU A 232 -4.53 -9.36 3.61
C GLU A 232 -4.61 -10.40 2.49
N VAL A 233 -5.30 -10.09 1.39
CA VAL A 233 -5.43 -11.00 0.25
C VAL A 233 -4.09 -11.20 -0.46
N VAL A 234 -3.32 -10.13 -0.65
CA VAL A 234 -1.97 -10.19 -1.25
C VAL A 234 -1.05 -11.10 -0.43
N SER A 235 -1.16 -11.09 0.89
CA SER A 235 -0.34 -11.95 1.77
C SER A 235 -0.56 -13.45 1.51
N TYR A 236 -1.80 -13.86 1.25
CA TYR A 236 -2.08 -15.23 0.81
C TYR A 236 -1.43 -15.53 -0.54
N GLY A 237 -1.55 -14.63 -1.50
CA GLY A 237 -0.88 -14.75 -2.79
C GLY A 237 0.64 -14.89 -2.68
N THR A 238 1.26 -14.25 -1.68
CA THR A 238 2.69 -14.39 -1.39
C THR A 238 3.07 -15.82 -1.03
N LEU A 239 2.28 -16.49 -0.19
CA LEU A 239 2.51 -17.90 0.15
C LEU A 239 2.36 -18.82 -1.07
N VAL A 240 1.35 -18.56 -1.90
CA VAL A 240 1.13 -19.31 -3.14
C VAL A 240 2.31 -19.14 -4.09
N GLN A 241 2.79 -17.91 -4.28
CA GLN A 241 3.96 -17.63 -5.14
C GLN A 241 5.21 -18.33 -4.63
N LEU A 242 5.53 -18.25 -3.35
CA LEU A 242 6.67 -18.94 -2.75
C LEU A 242 6.59 -20.45 -2.91
N MET A 243 5.40 -21.03 -2.79
CA MET A 243 5.16 -22.45 -3.00
C MET A 243 5.39 -22.87 -4.45
N MET A 244 4.86 -22.11 -5.39
CA MET A 244 5.00 -22.39 -6.83
C MET A 244 6.44 -22.20 -7.32
N ASP A 245 7.18 -21.25 -6.74
CA ASP A 245 8.57 -20.98 -7.06
C ASP A 245 9.54 -21.96 -6.35
N GLY A 246 9.05 -22.84 -5.47
CA GLY A 246 9.86 -23.82 -4.74
C GLY A 246 10.74 -23.20 -3.65
N GLN A 247 10.45 -21.99 -3.18
CA GLN A 247 11.20 -21.26 -2.14
C GLN A 247 10.85 -21.75 -0.73
N GLN A 248 11.16 -23.02 -0.42
CA GLN A 248 10.70 -23.71 0.77
C GLN A 248 11.08 -23.02 2.09
N GLU A 249 12.31 -22.50 2.19
CA GLU A 249 12.77 -21.82 3.42
C GLU A 249 11.98 -20.53 3.67
N MET A 250 11.82 -19.69 2.64
CA MET A 250 11.04 -18.45 2.74
C MET A 250 9.57 -18.75 2.98
N LEU A 251 9.02 -19.77 2.32
CA LEU A 251 7.64 -20.22 2.52
C LEU A 251 7.39 -20.61 3.99
N GLN A 252 8.27 -21.42 4.58
CA GLN A 252 8.13 -21.84 5.99
C GLN A 252 8.18 -20.64 6.94
N LYS A 253 9.10 -19.70 6.72
CA LYS A 253 9.19 -18.47 7.52
C LYS A 253 7.93 -17.62 7.38
N ALA A 254 7.50 -17.34 6.16
CA ALA A 254 6.30 -16.54 5.90
C ALA A 254 5.05 -17.21 6.45
N TYR A 255 4.86 -18.52 6.24
CA TYR A 255 3.72 -19.27 6.76
C TYR A 255 3.64 -19.25 8.29
N ALA A 256 4.78 -19.47 8.96
CA ALA A 256 4.82 -19.43 10.43
C ALA A 256 4.49 -18.02 10.96
N PHE A 257 5.02 -16.98 10.31
CA PHE A 257 4.74 -15.59 10.66
C PHE A 257 3.27 -15.21 10.41
N HIS A 258 2.71 -15.57 9.23
CA HIS A 258 1.28 -15.32 8.93
C HIS A 258 0.39 -15.96 9.99
N ARG A 259 0.63 -17.22 10.34
CA ARG A 259 -0.11 -17.88 11.41
C ARG A 259 0.00 -17.17 12.76
N GLN A 260 1.17 -16.64 13.09
CA GLN A 260 1.41 -15.95 14.36
C GLN A 260 0.64 -14.64 14.47
N ILE A 261 0.47 -13.90 13.36
CA ILE A 261 -0.22 -12.60 13.36
C ILE A 261 -1.64 -12.68 12.80
N GLY A 262 -2.09 -13.86 12.38
CA GLY A 262 -3.45 -14.08 11.88
C GLY A 262 -3.68 -13.63 10.42
N LEU A 263 -2.61 -13.53 9.60
CA LEU A 263 -2.77 -13.36 8.15
C LEU A 263 -3.24 -14.67 7.51
N PRO A 264 -3.97 -14.60 6.37
CA PRO A 264 -4.48 -15.78 5.69
C PRO A 264 -3.37 -16.77 5.30
N VAL A 265 -3.63 -18.07 5.53
CA VAL A 265 -2.73 -19.17 5.17
C VAL A 265 -3.43 -20.25 4.33
N CYS A 266 -4.74 -20.14 4.15
CA CYS A 266 -5.53 -21.02 3.30
C CYS A 266 -6.76 -20.29 2.73
N LEU A 267 -7.40 -20.87 1.72
CA LEU A 267 -8.61 -20.30 1.09
C LEU A 267 -9.75 -20.05 2.08
N ALA A 268 -9.86 -20.90 3.09
CA ALA A 268 -10.92 -20.75 4.10
C ALA A 268 -10.78 -19.47 4.92
N ASP A 269 -9.56 -18.94 5.08
CA ASP A 269 -9.31 -17.67 5.77
C ASP A 269 -9.78 -16.47 4.92
N LEU A 270 -10.05 -16.69 3.62
CA LEU A 270 -10.64 -15.74 2.67
C LEU A 270 -12.08 -16.11 2.30
N GLU A 271 -12.79 -16.81 3.20
CA GLU A 271 -14.20 -17.22 3.03
C GLU A 271 -14.46 -18.10 1.78
N LEU A 272 -13.44 -18.82 1.28
CA LEU A 272 -13.54 -19.75 0.16
C LEU A 272 -13.40 -21.20 0.61
N SER A 273 -14.27 -22.06 0.07
CA SER A 273 -14.13 -23.52 0.21
C SER A 273 -13.08 -24.05 -0.77
N LYS A 274 -12.43 -25.15 -0.39
CA LYS A 274 -11.55 -25.90 -1.31
C LYS A 274 -12.27 -26.46 -2.54
N ASP A 275 -13.60 -26.60 -2.47
CA ASP A 275 -14.45 -27.14 -3.54
C ASP A 275 -15.07 -26.02 -4.41
N ASP A 276 -14.84 -24.74 -4.06
CA ASP A 276 -15.32 -23.63 -4.88
C ASP A 276 -14.59 -23.59 -6.22
N PRO A 277 -15.32 -23.40 -7.34
CA PRO A 277 -14.69 -23.26 -8.63
C PRO A 277 -13.88 -21.96 -8.67
N LEU A 278 -12.62 -22.04 -9.09
CA LEU A 278 -11.70 -20.90 -9.16
C LEU A 278 -11.39 -20.47 -10.61
N SER A 279 -12.15 -20.94 -11.59
CA SER A 279 -11.90 -20.65 -13.00
C SER A 279 -11.93 -19.16 -13.33
N ASP A 280 -12.86 -18.42 -12.77
CA ASP A 280 -12.97 -16.97 -12.90
C ASP A 280 -11.83 -16.21 -12.20
N VAL A 281 -11.41 -16.69 -11.03
CA VAL A 281 -10.25 -16.18 -10.29
C VAL A 281 -8.98 -16.34 -11.12
N LEU A 282 -8.74 -17.54 -11.67
CA LEU A 282 -7.57 -17.83 -12.50
C LEU A 282 -7.58 -17.06 -13.82
N GLU A 283 -8.73 -16.98 -14.50
CA GLU A 283 -8.88 -16.20 -15.74
C GLU A 283 -8.54 -14.72 -15.53
N MET A 284 -8.89 -14.15 -14.38
CA MET A 284 -8.54 -12.76 -14.06
C MET A 284 -7.06 -12.63 -13.67
N ALA A 285 -6.50 -13.58 -12.92
CA ALA A 285 -5.10 -13.55 -12.52
C ALA A 285 -4.12 -13.73 -13.68
N GLU A 286 -4.56 -14.30 -14.81
CA GLU A 286 -3.75 -14.48 -16.04
C GLU A 286 -3.74 -13.22 -16.94
N LYS A 287 -4.58 -12.23 -16.71
CA LYS A 287 -4.67 -10.97 -17.49
C LYS A 287 -3.68 -9.93 -17.00
#